data_e2d356c3e0b8b09724c71688684945d1
#
_entry.id   e2d356c3e0b8b09724c71688684945d1
#
_cell.length_a   1.000
_cell.length_b   1.000
_cell.length_c   1.000
_cell.angle_alpha   90.00
_cell.angle_beta   90.00
_cell.angle_gamma   90.00
#
_symmetry.space_group_name_H-M   'P 1'
#
loop_
_entity.id
_entity.type
_entity.pdbx_description
1 polymer ?
#
loop_
_entity_poly.entity_id
_entity_poly.type
_entity_poly.pdbx_seq_one_letter_code
_entity_poly.pdbx_strand_id
1 'polypeptide(L)'
;GPVLNNMRVIIPTLPKCPDATIPEINKAFVKFLKLVCRRFSGDILLVGQQSGAHVIGRSIIENELSETIAERIKHVLLISPITDLKPLLYTDKKDDLLLTDEIANSETLPDLNLAENMKVTIWVGADERPIYLEQAQQLATVWRCGWVKSMNRHHLDIADDLGKNSSQLMNTLLAYRLK
;
A
#
# COMPACT_ATOMS: atom_id res chain seq x y z
N GLY A 1 8.11 17.72 0.70
CA GLY A 1 7.16 16.68 0.30
C GLY A 1 7.13 16.46 -1.22
N PRO A 2 6.26 15.58 -1.73
CA PRO A 2 6.24 15.20 -3.15
C PRO A 2 6.09 16.38 -4.13
N VAL A 3 5.24 17.34 -3.81
CA VAL A 3 5.00 18.51 -4.69
C VAL A 3 6.26 19.33 -4.91
N LEU A 4 7.10 19.48 -3.89
CA LEU A 4 8.38 20.18 -4.02
C LEU A 4 9.41 19.43 -4.89
N ASN A 5 9.14 18.16 -5.20
CA ASN A 5 9.95 17.32 -6.09
C ASN A 5 9.37 17.21 -7.49
N ASN A 6 8.57 18.18 -7.93
CA ASN A 6 7.89 18.20 -9.23
C ASN A 6 7.01 16.96 -9.48
N MET A 7 6.38 16.44 -8.43
CA MET A 7 5.45 15.34 -8.55
C MET A 7 4.01 15.84 -8.41
N ARG A 8 3.13 15.31 -9.22
CA ARG A 8 1.69 15.45 -9.02
C ARG A 8 1.25 14.48 -7.96
N VAL A 9 0.57 14.94 -6.93
CA VAL A 9 -0.04 14.10 -5.90
C VAL A 9 -1.53 13.99 -6.19
N ILE A 10 -2.04 12.76 -6.20
CA ILE A 10 -3.45 12.45 -6.41
C ILE A 10 -3.88 11.55 -5.27
N ILE A 11 -4.88 11.98 -4.52
CA ILE A 11 -5.44 11.24 -3.38
C ILE A 11 -6.89 10.91 -3.75
N PRO A 12 -7.23 9.63 -4.03
CA PRO A 12 -8.60 9.27 -4.35
C PRO A 12 -9.47 9.27 -3.10
N THR A 13 -10.73 9.64 -3.26
CA THR A 13 -11.78 9.26 -2.31
C THR A 13 -12.35 7.92 -2.77
N LEU A 14 -12.09 6.87 -2.00
CA LEU A 14 -12.61 5.53 -2.25
C LEU A 14 -13.91 5.29 -1.47
N PRO A 15 -14.78 4.38 -1.93
CA PRO A 15 -15.86 3.85 -1.12
C PRO A 15 -15.33 3.33 0.21
N LYS A 16 -16.16 3.25 1.22
CA LYS A 16 -15.78 2.81 2.57
C LYS A 16 -16.77 1.76 3.07
N CYS A 17 -16.30 0.86 3.90
CA CYS A 17 -17.18 0.02 4.70
C CYS A 17 -17.98 0.90 5.71
N PRO A 18 -19.25 0.55 6.01
CA PRO A 18 -20.01 -0.59 5.49
C PRO A 18 -20.71 -0.35 4.15
N ASP A 19 -20.60 0.83 3.53
CA ASP A 19 -21.29 1.15 2.25
C ASP A 19 -20.75 0.36 1.06
N ALA A 20 -19.54 -0.20 1.19
CA ALA A 20 -18.91 -1.08 0.21
C ALA A 20 -18.08 -2.15 0.91
N THR A 21 -17.97 -3.32 0.30
CA THR A 21 -17.10 -4.41 0.75
C THR A 21 -15.63 -4.17 0.37
N ILE A 22 -14.71 -4.85 1.03
CA ILE A 22 -13.26 -4.77 0.73
C ILE A 22 -12.97 -5.08 -0.75
N PRO A 23 -13.52 -6.15 -1.37
CA PRO A 23 -13.35 -6.38 -2.81
C PRO A 23 -13.85 -5.25 -3.71
N GLU A 24 -14.97 -4.61 -3.35
CA GLU A 24 -15.49 -3.47 -4.11
C GLU A 24 -14.60 -2.24 -4.01
N ILE A 25 -14.02 -1.99 -2.83
CA ILE A 25 -13.05 -0.92 -2.62
C ILE A 25 -11.80 -1.16 -3.47
N ASN A 26 -11.28 -2.40 -3.49
CA ASN A 26 -10.13 -2.79 -4.30
C ASN A 26 -10.40 -2.57 -5.80
N LYS A 27 -11.56 -3.03 -6.30
CA LYS A 27 -11.98 -2.79 -7.69
C LYS A 27 -12.12 -1.29 -8.02
N ALA A 28 -12.64 -0.49 -7.08
CA ALA A 28 -12.75 0.96 -7.26
C ALA A 28 -11.36 1.61 -7.41
N PHE A 29 -10.38 1.18 -6.62
CA PHE A 29 -9.01 1.68 -6.75
C PHE A 29 -8.36 1.30 -8.08
N VAL A 30 -8.54 0.07 -8.56
CA VAL A 30 -8.03 -0.35 -9.88
C VAL A 30 -8.64 0.50 -11.00
N LYS A 31 -9.96 0.77 -10.95
CA LYS A 31 -10.64 1.67 -11.91
C LYS A 31 -10.05 3.08 -11.84
N PHE A 32 -9.83 3.61 -10.64
CA PHE A 32 -9.19 4.91 -10.43
C PHE A 32 -7.79 4.93 -11.04
N LEU A 33 -6.96 3.93 -10.80
CA LEU A 33 -5.60 3.84 -11.35
C LEU A 33 -5.61 3.80 -12.88
N LYS A 34 -6.52 3.05 -13.49
CA LYS A 34 -6.73 3.03 -14.95
C LYS A 34 -7.09 4.43 -15.48
N LEU A 35 -7.94 5.19 -14.78
CA LEU A 35 -8.27 6.58 -15.15
C LEU A 35 -7.07 7.51 -15.07
N VAL A 36 -6.29 7.42 -13.98
CA VAL A 36 -5.06 8.20 -13.82
C VAL A 36 -4.10 7.93 -14.97
N CYS A 37 -3.92 6.65 -15.33
CA CYS A 37 -3.03 6.25 -16.42
C CYS A 37 -3.47 6.76 -17.80
N ARG A 38 -4.78 6.89 -18.02
CA ARG A 38 -5.32 7.48 -19.26
C ARG A 38 -5.15 9.00 -19.31
N ARG A 39 -5.25 9.66 -18.15
CA ARG A 39 -5.24 11.13 -18.04
C ARG A 39 -3.85 11.73 -17.98
N PHE A 40 -2.90 10.99 -17.43
CA PHE A 40 -1.54 11.46 -17.17
C PHE A 40 -0.51 10.45 -17.69
N SER A 41 0.57 10.97 -18.23
CA SER A 41 1.76 10.20 -18.62
C SER A 41 2.80 10.19 -17.49
N GLY A 42 3.86 9.38 -17.66
CA GLY A 42 5.02 9.31 -16.77
C GLY A 42 4.92 8.21 -15.71
N ASP A 43 5.93 8.17 -14.86
CA ASP A 43 6.09 7.18 -13.82
C ASP A 43 5.08 7.39 -12.68
N ILE A 44 4.70 6.29 -12.05
CA ILE A 44 3.73 6.25 -10.96
C ILE A 44 4.44 5.73 -9.71
N LEU A 45 4.23 6.43 -8.60
CA LEU A 45 4.57 5.98 -7.27
C LEU A 45 3.28 5.75 -6.50
N LEU A 46 3.10 4.56 -5.97
CA LEU A 46 1.96 4.22 -5.12
C LEU A 46 2.38 4.28 -3.65
N VAL A 47 1.62 5.03 -2.87
CA VAL A 47 1.86 5.15 -1.42
C VAL A 47 0.56 4.92 -0.70
N GLY A 48 0.54 3.97 0.21
CA GLY A 48 -0.61 3.68 1.06
C GLY A 48 -0.22 3.43 2.49
N GLN A 49 -1.10 3.78 3.40
CA GLN A 49 -0.96 3.48 4.82
C GLN A 49 -2.12 2.61 5.28
N GLN A 50 -1.85 1.63 6.12
CA GLN A 50 -2.81 0.72 6.75
C GLN A 50 -3.76 0.07 5.70
N SER A 51 -5.05 0.42 5.70
CA SER A 51 -6.02 -0.05 4.71
C SER A 51 -5.68 0.42 3.29
N GLY A 52 -5.15 1.63 3.13
CA GLY A 52 -4.65 2.12 1.84
C GLY A 52 -3.47 1.30 1.32
N ALA A 53 -2.59 0.82 2.21
CA ALA A 53 -1.52 -0.09 1.85
C ALA A 53 -2.06 -1.46 1.43
N HIS A 54 -3.09 -1.96 2.10
CA HIS A 54 -3.80 -3.19 1.72
C HIS A 54 -4.39 -3.09 0.30
N VAL A 55 -5.16 -2.02 0.03
CA VAL A 55 -5.78 -1.78 -1.28
C VAL A 55 -4.73 -1.73 -2.40
N ILE A 56 -3.61 -1.03 -2.18
CA ILE A 56 -2.50 -0.99 -3.14
C ILE A 56 -1.88 -2.39 -3.29
N GLY A 57 -1.61 -3.08 -2.19
CA GLY A 57 -1.06 -4.44 -2.20
C GLY A 57 -1.93 -5.38 -3.04
N ARG A 58 -3.24 -5.37 -2.83
CA ARG A 58 -4.19 -6.15 -3.64
C ARG A 58 -4.13 -5.78 -5.12
N SER A 59 -4.12 -4.48 -5.45
CA SER A 59 -4.16 -4.00 -6.83
C SER A 59 -2.95 -4.41 -7.68
N ILE A 60 -1.77 -4.57 -7.08
CA ILE A 60 -0.56 -4.99 -7.80
C ILE A 60 -0.46 -6.52 -7.96
N ILE A 61 -1.25 -7.28 -7.20
CA ILE A 61 -1.33 -8.74 -7.27
C ILE A 61 -2.36 -9.18 -8.32
N GLU A 62 -3.47 -8.47 -8.41
CA GLU A 62 -4.53 -8.81 -9.33
C GLU A 62 -4.08 -8.56 -10.78
N ASN A 63 -4.22 -9.56 -11.65
CA ASN A 63 -3.95 -9.46 -13.09
C ASN A 63 -4.87 -8.46 -13.83
N GLU A 64 -5.52 -7.56 -13.09
CA GLU A 64 -6.38 -6.52 -13.64
C GLU A 64 -5.61 -5.29 -14.14
N LEU A 65 -4.34 -5.14 -13.74
CA LEU A 65 -3.46 -4.11 -14.28
C LEU A 65 -2.86 -4.61 -15.61
N SER A 66 -3.09 -3.86 -16.68
CA SER A 66 -2.39 -4.14 -17.94
C SER A 66 -0.87 -3.97 -17.74
N GLU A 67 -0.08 -4.71 -18.52
CA GLU A 67 1.38 -4.62 -18.51
C GLU A 67 1.86 -3.17 -18.63
N THR A 68 1.26 -2.39 -19.52
CA THR A 68 1.57 -0.95 -19.70
C THR A 68 1.32 -0.10 -18.44
N ILE A 69 0.40 -0.47 -17.57
CA ILE A 69 0.18 0.21 -16.28
C ILE A 69 1.22 -0.27 -15.28
N ALA A 70 1.45 -1.57 -15.20
CA ALA A 70 2.43 -2.17 -14.30
C ALA A 70 3.83 -1.61 -14.55
N GLU A 71 4.27 -1.50 -15.80
CA GLU A 71 5.55 -0.91 -16.19
C GLU A 71 5.74 0.54 -15.75
N ARG A 72 4.65 1.30 -15.62
CA ARG A 72 4.70 2.68 -15.13
C ARG A 72 4.82 2.79 -13.61
N ILE A 73 4.48 1.75 -12.87
CA ILE A 73 4.60 1.72 -11.40
C ILE A 73 6.05 1.44 -11.05
N LYS A 74 6.79 2.47 -10.67
CA LYS A 74 8.23 2.37 -10.37
C LYS A 74 8.51 2.09 -8.91
N HIS A 75 7.66 2.52 -8.01
CA HIS A 75 7.82 2.24 -6.59
C HIS A 75 6.45 2.15 -5.89
N VAL A 76 6.32 1.14 -5.07
CA VAL A 76 5.18 0.92 -4.18
C VAL A 76 5.69 1.03 -2.75
N LEU A 77 5.16 1.96 -1.98
CA LEU A 77 5.48 2.16 -0.58
C LEU A 77 4.25 1.81 0.27
N LEU A 78 4.35 0.72 1.01
CA LEU A 78 3.30 0.23 1.91
C LEU A 78 3.68 0.56 3.35
N ILE A 79 2.96 1.49 3.96
CA ILE A 79 3.20 1.96 5.32
C ILE A 79 2.25 1.22 6.26
N SER A 80 2.79 0.49 7.22
CA SER A 80 2.04 -0.28 8.23
C SER A 80 0.90 -1.08 7.61
N PRO A 81 1.17 -1.92 6.58
CA PRO A 81 0.11 -2.60 5.82
C PRO A 81 -0.67 -3.57 6.70
N ILE A 82 -1.97 -3.65 6.49
CA ILE A 82 -2.79 -4.78 6.95
C ILE A 82 -2.66 -5.85 5.87
N THR A 83 -2.05 -6.98 6.19
CA THR A 83 -1.75 -8.03 5.20
C THR A 83 -2.65 -9.25 5.36
N ASP A 84 -2.96 -9.61 6.60
CA ASP A 84 -3.88 -10.68 6.97
C ASP A 84 -5.12 -10.09 7.63
N LEU A 85 -6.29 -10.37 7.04
CA LEU A 85 -7.58 -9.89 7.55
C LEU A 85 -8.20 -10.86 8.56
N LYS A 86 -7.71 -12.10 8.67
CA LYS A 86 -8.31 -13.12 9.56
C LYS A 86 -8.38 -12.69 11.02
N PRO A 87 -7.35 -12.02 11.60
CA PRO A 87 -7.43 -11.54 12.98
C PRO A 87 -8.60 -10.59 13.23
N LEU A 88 -9.03 -9.84 12.19
CA LEU A 88 -10.12 -8.87 12.31
C LEU A 88 -11.49 -9.54 12.46
N LEU A 89 -11.64 -10.82 12.07
CA LEU A 89 -12.86 -11.60 12.28
C LEU A 89 -13.24 -11.75 13.76
N TYR A 90 -12.25 -11.63 14.65
CA TYR A 90 -12.39 -11.78 16.09
C TYR A 90 -12.42 -10.44 16.84
N THR A 91 -12.66 -9.35 16.14
CA THR A 91 -12.74 -7.99 16.69
C THR A 91 -14.09 -7.34 16.40
N ASP A 92 -14.40 -6.26 17.12
CA ASP A 92 -15.60 -5.44 16.89
C ASP A 92 -15.63 -4.81 15.48
N LYS A 93 -14.50 -4.87 14.74
CA LYS A 93 -14.41 -4.37 13.37
C LYS A 93 -15.00 -5.28 12.32
N LYS A 94 -15.30 -6.52 12.65
CA LYS A 94 -15.86 -7.51 11.72
C LYS A 94 -17.10 -6.99 11.00
N ASP A 95 -18.06 -6.49 11.77
CA ASP A 95 -19.35 -6.03 11.24
C ASP A 95 -19.19 -4.71 10.46
N ASP A 96 -18.42 -3.76 11.00
CA ASP A 96 -18.09 -2.50 10.31
C ASP A 96 -17.43 -2.73 8.93
N LEU A 97 -16.61 -3.78 8.82
CA LEU A 97 -15.88 -4.12 7.60
C LEU A 97 -16.65 -5.07 6.68
N LEU A 98 -17.86 -5.51 7.07
CA LEU A 98 -18.63 -6.56 6.39
C LEU A 98 -17.79 -7.82 6.15
N LEU A 99 -16.93 -8.18 7.13
CA LEU A 99 -15.93 -9.21 6.96
C LEU A 99 -16.53 -10.60 7.20
N THR A 100 -16.40 -11.47 6.21
CA THR A 100 -16.71 -12.89 6.29
C THR A 100 -15.41 -13.70 6.21
N ASP A 101 -15.46 -14.98 6.61
CA ASP A 101 -14.32 -15.89 6.45
C ASP A 101 -13.87 -15.98 4.99
N GLU A 102 -14.80 -15.95 4.05
CA GLU A 102 -14.50 -15.97 2.62
C GLU A 102 -13.72 -14.70 2.20
N ILE A 103 -14.22 -13.52 2.57
CA ILE A 103 -13.55 -12.23 2.27
C ILE A 103 -12.19 -12.18 2.97
N ALA A 104 -12.11 -12.57 4.24
CA ALA A 104 -10.84 -12.56 4.96
C ALA A 104 -9.79 -13.47 4.32
N ASN A 105 -10.20 -14.63 3.80
CA ASN A 105 -9.30 -15.56 3.12
C ASN A 105 -8.88 -15.04 1.72
N SER A 106 -9.85 -14.58 0.92
CA SER A 106 -9.60 -14.14 -0.46
C SER A 106 -8.83 -12.81 -0.53
N GLU A 107 -9.02 -11.93 0.45
CA GLU A 107 -8.40 -10.61 0.46
C GLU A 107 -7.08 -10.53 1.24
N THR A 108 -6.70 -11.56 1.99
CA THR A 108 -5.35 -11.65 2.57
C THR A 108 -4.30 -11.56 1.45
N LEU A 109 -3.24 -10.78 1.66
CA LEU A 109 -2.18 -10.60 0.66
C LEU A 109 -1.38 -11.90 0.51
N PRO A 110 -1.42 -12.57 -0.67
CA PRO A 110 -0.75 -13.85 -0.90
C PRO A 110 0.73 -13.68 -1.22
N ASP A 111 1.42 -14.82 -1.38
CA ASP A 111 2.75 -14.88 -1.99
C ASP A 111 2.70 -14.32 -3.41
N LEU A 112 3.62 -13.41 -3.73
CA LEU A 112 3.67 -12.73 -5.02
C LEU A 112 5.10 -12.74 -5.59
N ASN A 113 5.23 -13.07 -6.85
CA ASN A 113 6.40 -12.72 -7.64
C ASN A 113 6.23 -11.29 -8.14
N LEU A 114 7.01 -10.37 -7.59
CA LEU A 114 7.00 -8.97 -8.03
C LEU A 114 7.59 -8.86 -9.45
N ALA A 115 6.99 -8.03 -10.27
CA ALA A 115 7.56 -7.68 -11.57
C ALA A 115 8.97 -7.06 -11.36
N GLU A 116 9.94 -7.44 -12.18
CA GLU A 116 11.35 -7.00 -12.06
C GLU A 116 11.52 -5.48 -12.04
N ASN A 117 10.63 -4.76 -12.71
CA ASN A 117 10.65 -3.31 -12.82
C ASN A 117 9.89 -2.57 -11.70
N MET A 118 9.25 -3.29 -10.79
CA MET A 118 8.45 -2.73 -9.70
C MET A 118 9.17 -2.86 -8.38
N LYS A 119 9.62 -1.75 -7.82
CA LYS A 119 10.20 -1.74 -6.47
C LYS A 119 9.08 -1.66 -5.44
N VAL A 120 9.10 -2.56 -4.45
CA VAL A 120 8.23 -2.48 -3.27
C VAL A 120 9.06 -2.25 -2.02
N THR A 121 8.60 -1.36 -1.16
CA THR A 121 9.18 -1.15 0.17
C THR A 121 8.06 -1.16 1.20
N ILE A 122 8.23 -1.95 2.23
CA ILE A 122 7.35 -2.00 3.39
C ILE A 122 7.98 -1.17 4.49
N TRP A 123 7.19 -0.26 5.06
CA TRP A 123 7.64 0.70 6.05
C TRP A 123 6.76 0.61 7.30
N VAL A 124 7.36 0.46 8.48
CA VAL A 124 6.64 0.34 9.75
C VAL A 124 7.35 1.11 10.84
N GLY A 125 6.60 1.71 11.76
CA GLY A 125 7.16 2.39 12.93
C GLY A 125 7.66 1.39 13.98
N ALA A 126 8.80 1.69 14.61
CA ALA A 126 9.35 0.82 15.64
C ALA A 126 8.47 0.74 16.89
N ASP A 127 7.69 1.79 17.16
CA ASP A 127 6.84 1.93 18.33
C ASP A 127 5.37 1.57 18.02
N GLU A 128 5.14 0.85 16.92
CA GLU A 128 3.81 0.30 16.58
C GLU A 128 3.50 -0.96 17.36
N ARG A 129 2.23 -1.34 17.40
CA ARG A 129 1.80 -2.59 18.03
C ARG A 129 2.48 -3.78 17.36
N PRO A 130 2.84 -4.84 18.11
CA PRO A 130 3.55 -6.01 17.58
C PRO A 130 2.94 -6.60 16.32
N ILE A 131 1.62 -6.65 16.23
CA ILE A 131 0.92 -7.22 15.07
C ILE A 131 1.27 -6.50 13.75
N TYR A 132 1.46 -5.17 13.76
CA TYR A 132 1.86 -4.42 12.55
C TYR A 132 3.31 -4.72 12.16
N LEU A 133 4.19 -4.84 13.17
CA LEU A 133 5.59 -5.21 12.95
C LEU A 133 5.70 -6.63 12.35
N GLU A 134 4.97 -7.58 12.92
CA GLU A 134 4.92 -8.97 12.47
C GLU A 134 4.38 -9.08 11.04
N GLN A 135 3.24 -8.48 10.76
CA GLN A 135 2.64 -8.49 9.42
C GLN A 135 3.55 -7.81 8.40
N ALA A 136 4.16 -6.67 8.73
CA ALA A 136 5.08 -5.98 7.84
C ALA A 136 6.32 -6.82 7.52
N GLN A 137 6.92 -7.45 8.53
CA GLN A 137 8.09 -8.31 8.36
C GLN A 137 7.75 -9.57 7.56
N GLN A 138 6.63 -10.21 7.86
CA GLN A 138 6.16 -11.40 7.15
C GLN A 138 5.94 -11.08 5.67
N LEU A 139 5.21 -10.02 5.36
CA LEU A 139 4.97 -9.62 3.97
C LEU A 139 6.27 -9.31 3.23
N ALA A 140 7.21 -8.60 3.87
CA ALA A 140 8.49 -8.28 3.26
C ALA A 140 9.30 -9.55 2.93
N THR A 141 9.25 -10.54 3.81
CA THR A 141 9.91 -11.84 3.62
C THR A 141 9.30 -12.62 2.46
N VAL A 142 7.97 -12.71 2.43
CA VAL A 142 7.21 -13.43 1.41
C VAL A 142 7.38 -12.79 0.04
N TRP A 143 7.26 -11.48 -0.04
CA TRP A 143 7.40 -10.72 -1.28
C TRP A 143 8.86 -10.45 -1.68
N ARG A 144 9.82 -10.84 -0.84
CA ARG A 144 11.26 -10.60 -1.05
C ARG A 144 11.58 -9.15 -1.38
N CYS A 145 10.93 -8.22 -0.70
CA CYS A 145 11.03 -6.79 -0.96
C CYS A 145 11.72 -6.03 0.19
N GLY A 146 11.94 -4.73 -0.01
CA GLY A 146 12.56 -3.88 1.01
C GLY A 146 11.68 -3.76 2.25
N TRP A 147 12.29 -3.82 3.43
CA TRP A 147 11.64 -3.59 4.71
C TRP A 147 12.42 -2.59 5.55
N VAL A 148 11.71 -1.62 6.09
CA VAL A 148 12.29 -0.57 6.95
C VAL A 148 11.46 -0.42 8.21
N LYS A 149 12.14 -0.54 9.35
CA LYS A 149 11.61 -0.22 10.66
C LYS A 149 12.08 1.17 11.08
N SER A 150 11.17 2.15 11.06
CA SER A 150 11.46 3.55 11.37
C SER A 150 11.52 3.76 12.87
N MET A 151 12.69 4.13 13.39
CA MET A 151 12.89 4.37 14.83
C MET A 151 12.14 5.61 15.28
N ASN A 152 11.62 5.57 16.51
CA ASN A 152 10.86 6.66 17.16
C ASN A 152 9.65 7.11 16.31
N ARG A 153 8.97 6.15 15.70
CA ARG A 153 7.72 6.36 14.94
C ARG A 153 6.68 5.35 15.38
N HIS A 154 5.46 5.85 15.58
CA HIS A 154 4.29 5.04 15.84
C HIS A 154 3.28 5.13 14.68
N HIS A 155 2.21 4.38 14.77
CA HIS A 155 1.23 4.22 13.70
C HIS A 155 0.61 5.53 13.19
N LEU A 156 0.45 6.55 14.05
CA LEU A 156 -0.23 7.79 13.71
C LEU A 156 0.69 8.87 13.12
N ASP A 157 1.99 8.84 13.43
CA ASP A 157 2.95 9.87 13.01
C ASP A 157 3.90 9.45 11.88
N ILE A 158 3.93 8.16 11.58
CA ILE A 158 4.85 7.60 10.58
C ILE A 158 4.64 8.21 9.19
N ALA A 159 3.41 8.53 8.81
CA ALA A 159 3.10 9.13 7.52
C ALA A 159 3.48 10.62 7.42
N ASP A 160 3.67 11.32 8.56
CA ASP A 160 4.06 12.74 8.58
C ASP A 160 5.41 12.96 7.89
N ASP A 161 6.24 11.94 7.85
CA ASP A 161 7.54 11.99 7.19
C ASP A 161 7.43 12.10 5.66
N LEU A 162 6.27 11.80 5.05
CA LEU A 162 5.99 12.13 3.64
C LEU A 162 5.93 13.65 3.39
N GLY A 163 5.59 14.44 4.41
CA GLY A 163 5.60 15.90 4.36
C GLY A 163 7.00 16.52 4.39
N LYS A 164 8.03 15.78 4.79
CA LYS A 164 9.39 16.28 5.03
C LYS A 164 10.32 15.85 3.88
N ASN A 165 10.87 16.82 3.13
CA ASN A 165 11.72 16.57 1.96
C ASN A 165 12.97 15.73 2.26
N SER A 166 13.54 15.89 3.44
CA SER A 166 14.78 15.19 3.85
C SER A 166 14.55 13.97 4.71
N SER A 167 13.31 13.54 4.89
CA SER A 167 13.03 12.33 5.67
C SER A 167 13.57 11.09 4.97
N GLN A 168 13.93 10.08 5.75
CA GLN A 168 14.35 8.79 5.20
C GLN A 168 13.25 8.16 4.34
N LEU A 169 12.00 8.27 4.76
CA LEU A 169 10.83 7.77 4.03
C LEU A 169 10.70 8.46 2.67
N MET A 170 10.84 9.78 2.61
CA MET A 170 10.76 10.53 1.36
C MET A 170 11.93 10.22 0.43
N ASN A 171 13.14 10.12 0.97
CA ASN A 171 14.33 9.73 0.23
C ASN A 171 14.19 8.31 -0.34
N THR A 172 13.65 7.37 0.45
CA THR A 172 13.38 6.00 -0.01
C THR A 172 12.35 5.98 -1.14
N LEU A 173 11.27 6.75 -1.02
CA LEU A 173 10.25 6.87 -2.05
C LEU A 173 10.83 7.38 -3.38
N LEU A 174 11.74 8.35 -3.32
CA LEU A 174 12.35 8.98 -4.49
C LEU A 174 13.57 8.26 -5.06
N ALA A 175 14.09 7.26 -4.36
CA ALA A 175 15.31 6.55 -4.75
C ALA A 175 15.24 5.85 -6.12
N TYR A 176 14.05 5.69 -6.72
CA TYR A 176 13.91 5.16 -8.08
C TYR A 176 14.48 6.09 -9.17
N ARG A 177 14.61 7.40 -8.87
CA ARG A 177 15.14 8.41 -9.80
C ARG A 177 16.67 8.40 -9.92
N LEU A 178 17.34 7.64 -9.05
CA LEU A 178 18.81 7.61 -8.96
C LEU A 178 19.45 6.50 -9.81
N LYS A 179 18.66 5.87 -10.71
CA LYS A 179 19.14 4.84 -11.63
C LYS A 179 19.33 5.38 -13.02
#